data_b3b4d55b39c2ab540de8b5dcdba54a5f
#
_entry.id   b3b4d55b39c2ab540de8b5dcdba54a5f
#
_cell.length_a   1.000
_cell.length_b   1.000
_cell.length_c   1.000
_cell.angle_alpha   90.00
_cell.angle_beta   90.00
_cell.angle_gamma   90.00
#
_symmetry.space_group_name_H-M   'P 1'
#
loop_
_entity.id
_entity.type
_entity.pdbx_description
1 polymer ?
#
loop_
_entity_poly.entity_id
_entity_poly.type
_entity_poly.pdbx_seq_one_letter_code
_entity_poly.pdbx_strand_id
1 'polypeptide(L)'
;MTVYSHSRIASFEKCPKQFHYRYVLEIPAEREGIEAFMGKRVHEILERLYEFAIRGQIPSLEQVTFRYHAFWDEHYDDKRISIVKSGTPPSFYRDLGVRCIEYYYRRFHPFDQTETLGVEEEVQFTLDDEGKYAMRGIIDRVVRGQDGAIEVHDYKTGRYIPAQKELNQDRQLALYQIGLRDRYGDDQPYRLVWHYLQRKEQRTSNRTPEQLVTLRKDTMAVIDQIETAEEYPVQRNRLCDWCEYKDRCFAEHP
;
A
#
# COMPACT_ATOMS: atom_id res chain seq x y z
N MET A 1 -14.68 -17.00 9.69
CA MET A 1 -14.16 -17.00 8.31
C MET A 1 -13.01 -16.01 8.25
N THR A 2 -11.87 -16.38 7.67
CA THR A 2 -10.69 -15.51 7.59
C THR A 2 -10.91 -14.43 6.53
N VAL A 3 -10.66 -13.16 6.89
CA VAL A 3 -10.68 -12.04 5.93
C VAL A 3 -9.26 -11.81 5.44
N TYR A 4 -9.09 -11.81 4.13
CA TYR A 4 -7.79 -11.63 3.47
C TYR A 4 -7.58 -10.19 3.02
N SER A 5 -6.32 -9.80 2.87
CA SER A 5 -5.91 -8.56 2.20
C SER A 5 -4.82 -8.87 1.17
N HIS A 6 -4.59 -7.95 0.23
CA HIS A 6 -3.48 -8.08 -0.70
C HIS A 6 -2.15 -8.32 0.04
N SER A 7 -1.88 -7.54 1.10
CA SER A 7 -0.63 -7.66 1.87
C SER A 7 -0.49 -9.00 2.59
N ARG A 8 -1.61 -9.58 3.09
CA ARG A 8 -1.61 -10.90 3.73
C ARG A 8 -1.24 -11.99 2.72
N ILE A 9 -1.84 -11.97 1.54
CA ILE A 9 -1.56 -12.91 0.45
C ILE A 9 -0.12 -12.74 -0.04
N ALA A 10 0.32 -11.52 -0.32
CA ALA A 10 1.67 -11.20 -0.77
C ALA A 10 2.75 -11.62 0.24
N SER A 11 2.45 -11.58 1.54
CA SER A 11 3.36 -12.07 2.58
C SER A 11 3.60 -13.57 2.47
N PHE A 12 2.55 -14.38 2.20
CA PHE A 12 2.68 -15.82 2.00
C PHE A 12 3.51 -16.15 0.76
N GLU A 13 3.20 -15.52 -0.37
CA GLU A 13 3.93 -15.73 -1.63
C GLU A 13 5.40 -15.31 -1.53
N LYS A 14 5.67 -14.23 -0.79
CA LYS A 14 7.03 -13.73 -0.58
C LYS A 14 7.87 -14.65 0.31
N CYS A 15 7.30 -15.09 1.43
CA CYS A 15 7.94 -15.99 2.38
C CYS A 15 6.90 -16.63 3.31
N PRO A 16 6.54 -17.92 3.13
CA PRO A 16 5.60 -18.60 4.01
C PRO A 16 5.98 -18.50 5.49
N LYS A 17 7.28 -18.53 5.84
CA LYS A 17 7.72 -18.39 7.23
C LYS A 17 7.39 -16.99 7.81
N GLN A 18 7.56 -15.90 7.02
CA GLN A 18 7.15 -14.56 7.43
C GLN A 18 5.64 -14.48 7.67
N PHE A 19 4.86 -15.07 6.75
CA PHE A 19 3.41 -15.19 6.89
C PHE A 19 3.03 -15.95 8.17
N HIS A 20 3.68 -17.09 8.44
CA HIS A 20 3.44 -17.91 9.62
C HIS A 20 3.66 -17.13 10.92
N TYR A 21 4.79 -16.41 11.04
CA TYR A 21 5.04 -15.57 12.21
C TYR A 21 3.99 -14.49 12.39
N ARG A 22 3.63 -13.81 11.30
CA ARG A 22 2.75 -12.63 11.38
C ARG A 22 1.28 -12.97 11.54
N TYR A 23 0.78 -14.00 10.84
CA TYR A 23 -0.65 -14.23 10.68
C TYR A 23 -1.17 -15.53 11.30
N VAL A 24 -0.29 -16.49 11.57
CA VAL A 24 -0.65 -17.76 12.21
C VAL A 24 -0.25 -17.74 13.69
N LEU A 25 0.99 -17.37 13.99
CA LEU A 25 1.49 -17.27 15.36
C LEU A 25 1.25 -15.88 15.99
N GLU A 26 0.85 -14.90 15.19
CA GLU A 26 0.56 -13.51 15.60
C GLU A 26 1.69 -12.88 16.43
N ILE A 27 2.94 -13.20 16.07
CA ILE A 27 4.11 -12.66 16.76
C ILE A 27 4.25 -11.17 16.45
N PRO A 28 4.25 -10.29 17.44
CA PRO A 28 4.45 -8.87 17.20
C PRO A 28 5.81 -8.58 16.56
N ALA A 29 5.84 -7.67 15.59
CA ALA A 29 7.08 -7.17 15.04
C ALA A 29 7.83 -6.34 16.10
N GLU A 30 9.07 -6.72 16.42
CA GLU A 30 9.88 -5.99 17.39
C GLU A 30 10.39 -4.66 16.83
N ARG A 31 10.61 -4.60 15.51
CA ARG A 31 11.12 -3.43 14.81
C ARG A 31 10.38 -3.18 13.49
N GLU A 32 10.30 -1.92 13.12
CA GLU A 32 9.80 -1.45 11.82
C GLU A 32 10.98 -0.90 11.00
N GLY A 33 11.05 -1.21 9.70
CA GLY A 33 12.05 -0.63 8.81
C GLY A 33 11.80 0.87 8.59
N ILE A 34 12.87 1.67 8.57
CA ILE A 34 12.79 3.14 8.42
C ILE A 34 12.07 3.56 7.13
N GLU A 35 12.21 2.78 6.04
CA GLU A 35 11.53 3.04 4.78
C GLU A 35 10.00 2.88 4.92
N ALA A 36 9.54 1.87 5.66
CA ALA A 36 8.12 1.64 5.93
C ALA A 36 7.57 2.73 6.87
N PHE A 37 8.31 3.06 7.93
CA PHE A 37 7.98 4.16 8.84
C PHE A 37 7.82 5.48 8.11
N MET A 38 8.80 5.86 7.27
CA MET A 38 8.74 7.06 6.43
C MET A 38 7.51 7.03 5.51
N GLY A 39 7.30 5.91 4.83
CA GLY A 39 6.16 5.73 3.92
C GLY A 39 4.84 5.99 4.63
N LYS A 40 4.64 5.37 5.79
CA LYS A 40 3.44 5.55 6.61
C LYS A 40 3.21 7.02 6.99
N ARG A 41 4.26 7.75 7.41
CA ARG A 41 4.14 9.19 7.72
C ARG A 41 3.77 10.02 6.50
N VAL A 42 4.30 9.68 5.31
CA VAL A 42 3.93 10.38 4.06
C VAL A 42 2.45 10.13 3.72
N HIS A 43 1.95 8.90 3.82
CA HIS A 43 0.54 8.57 3.57
C HIS A 43 -0.39 9.35 4.51
N GLU A 44 -0.13 9.35 5.81
CA GLU A 44 -0.92 10.10 6.80
C GLU A 44 -0.99 11.61 6.52
N ILE A 45 0.08 12.17 5.97
CA ILE A 45 0.08 13.59 5.59
C ILE A 45 -0.73 13.83 4.31
N LEU A 46 -0.64 12.94 3.32
CA LEU A 46 -1.42 13.07 2.09
C LEU A 46 -2.91 12.81 2.33
N GLU A 47 -3.26 11.87 3.20
CA GLU A 47 -4.62 11.65 3.69
C GLU A 47 -5.20 12.96 4.26
N ARG A 48 -4.55 13.52 5.27
CA ARG A 48 -5.00 14.77 5.91
C ARG A 48 -5.08 15.94 4.95
N LEU A 49 -4.14 16.03 4.00
CA LEU A 49 -4.16 17.06 2.97
C LEU A 49 -5.47 17.01 2.17
N TYR A 50 -5.89 15.80 1.75
CA TYR A 50 -7.14 15.63 1.02
C TYR A 50 -8.39 15.76 1.89
N GLU A 51 -8.33 15.38 3.17
CA GLU A 51 -9.42 15.67 4.11
C GLU A 51 -9.69 17.18 4.24
N PHE A 52 -8.63 18.00 4.25
CA PHE A 52 -8.76 19.46 4.24
C PHE A 52 -9.24 19.96 2.88
N ALA A 53 -8.69 19.46 1.78
CA ALA A 53 -9.05 19.87 0.42
C ALA A 53 -10.54 19.61 0.12
N ILE A 54 -11.09 18.46 0.54
CA ILE A 54 -12.53 18.15 0.42
C ILE A 54 -13.41 19.20 1.13
N ARG A 55 -12.92 19.77 2.23
CA ARG A 55 -13.63 20.84 2.98
C ARG A 55 -13.38 22.24 2.41
N GLY A 56 -12.68 22.35 1.27
CA GLY A 56 -12.30 23.64 0.69
C GLY A 56 -11.21 24.37 1.47
N GLN A 57 -10.50 23.71 2.36
CA GLN A 57 -9.44 24.27 3.19
C GLN A 57 -8.10 23.68 2.76
N ILE A 58 -7.33 24.40 1.97
CA ILE A 58 -6.05 23.92 1.47
C ILE A 58 -4.93 24.50 2.36
N PRO A 59 -4.26 23.67 3.20
CA PRO A 59 -3.15 24.14 4.02
C PRO A 59 -1.96 24.51 3.12
N SER A 60 -1.17 25.49 3.54
CA SER A 60 0.06 25.85 2.82
C SER A 60 1.08 24.72 2.85
N LEU A 61 2.00 24.69 1.87
CA LEU A 61 3.08 23.69 1.86
C LEU A 61 3.90 23.68 3.16
N GLU A 62 4.13 24.86 3.73
CA GLU A 62 4.83 25.02 5.01
C GLU A 62 4.07 24.35 6.15
N GLN A 63 2.75 24.52 6.22
CA GLN A 63 1.91 23.85 7.24
C GLN A 63 1.94 22.33 7.08
N VAL A 64 1.87 21.85 5.83
CA VAL A 64 1.91 20.39 5.52
C VAL A 64 3.26 19.78 5.92
N THR A 65 4.38 20.43 5.57
CA THR A 65 5.72 19.94 5.92
C THR A 65 6.00 20.06 7.42
N PHE A 66 5.54 21.15 8.07
CA PHE A 66 5.62 21.27 9.52
C PHE A 66 4.88 20.12 10.22
N ARG A 67 3.68 19.78 9.75
CA ARG A 67 2.92 18.65 10.33
C ARG A 67 3.62 17.31 10.13
N TYR A 68 4.27 17.09 8.97
CA TYR A 68 5.08 15.90 8.74
C TYR A 68 6.22 15.78 9.75
N HIS A 69 6.96 16.88 10.00
CA HIS A 69 8.04 16.89 11.00
C HIS A 69 7.50 16.56 12.39
N ALA A 70 6.38 17.17 12.79
CA ALA A 70 5.75 16.90 14.06
C ALA A 70 5.34 15.43 14.21
N PHE A 71 4.76 14.81 13.16
CA PHE A 71 4.41 13.39 13.17
C PHE A 71 5.63 12.48 13.21
N TRP A 72 6.69 12.86 12.51
CA TRP A 72 7.94 12.12 12.58
C TRP A 72 8.47 12.11 14.03
N ASP A 73 8.61 13.28 14.65
CA ASP A 73 9.19 13.43 15.99
C ASP A 73 8.30 12.77 17.07
N GLU A 74 6.98 12.78 16.89
CA GLU A 74 6.03 12.13 17.80
C GLU A 74 6.14 10.59 17.80
N HIS A 75 6.45 9.98 16.64
CA HIS A 75 6.38 8.53 16.47
C HIS A 75 7.75 7.85 16.29
N TYR A 76 8.81 8.62 16.07
CA TYR A 76 10.14 8.04 15.87
C TYR A 76 10.72 7.55 17.19
N ASP A 77 11.11 6.28 17.20
CA ASP A 77 11.79 5.63 18.32
C ASP A 77 12.99 4.83 17.77
N ASP A 78 14.21 5.23 18.10
CA ASP A 78 15.45 4.60 17.63
C ASP A 78 15.60 3.13 18.06
N LYS A 79 14.90 2.71 19.12
CA LYS A 79 14.87 1.32 19.60
C LYS A 79 13.93 0.44 18.76
N ARG A 80 12.93 1.03 18.14
CA ARG A 80 11.89 0.33 17.38
C ARG A 80 12.07 0.47 15.88
N ILE A 81 12.82 1.47 15.41
CA ILE A 81 13.06 1.71 13.99
C ILE A 81 14.42 1.12 13.59
N SER A 82 14.42 0.27 12.57
CA SER A 82 15.63 -0.34 12.03
C SER A 82 16.05 0.33 10.72
N ILE A 83 17.38 0.55 10.58
CA ILE A 83 17.99 1.10 9.36
C ILE A 83 18.95 0.05 8.81
N VAL A 84 18.60 -0.55 7.67
CA VAL A 84 19.41 -1.60 7.02
C VAL A 84 20.66 -1.02 6.37
N LYS A 85 20.57 0.20 5.80
CA LYS A 85 21.71 0.85 5.15
C LYS A 85 22.65 1.45 6.19
N SER A 86 23.73 0.76 6.47
CA SER A 86 24.78 1.25 7.37
C SER A 86 25.24 2.67 7.01
N GLY A 87 25.44 3.50 8.03
CA GLY A 87 25.91 4.88 7.89
C GLY A 87 24.88 5.89 7.37
N THR A 88 23.64 5.48 7.12
CA THR A 88 22.58 6.41 6.71
C THR A 88 21.81 6.90 7.94
N PRO A 89 21.82 8.20 8.27
CA PRO A 89 21.14 8.71 9.45
C PRO A 89 19.62 8.78 9.25
N PRO A 90 18.82 8.73 10.32
CA PRO A 90 17.36 8.87 10.25
C PRO A 90 16.90 10.16 9.57
N SER A 91 17.65 11.25 9.73
CA SER A 91 17.37 12.54 9.09
C SER A 91 17.33 12.45 7.56
N PHE A 92 18.14 11.58 6.95
CA PHE A 92 18.10 11.35 5.51
C PHE A 92 16.72 10.88 5.04
N TYR A 93 16.10 9.95 5.78
CA TYR A 93 14.78 9.42 5.45
C TYR A 93 13.68 10.43 5.76
N ARG A 94 13.82 11.19 6.84
CA ARG A 94 12.92 12.30 7.16
C ARG A 94 12.88 13.33 6.03
N ASP A 95 14.04 13.78 5.57
CA ASP A 95 14.14 14.73 4.47
C ASP A 95 13.65 14.13 3.13
N LEU A 96 13.81 12.83 2.95
CA LEU A 96 13.29 12.13 1.77
C LEU A 96 11.74 12.15 1.76
N GLY A 97 11.11 11.93 2.91
CA GLY A 97 9.66 12.05 3.04
C GLY A 97 9.16 13.47 2.77
N VAL A 98 9.87 14.49 3.27
CA VAL A 98 9.57 15.90 2.94
C VAL A 98 9.60 16.12 1.42
N ARG A 99 10.66 15.65 0.73
CA ARG A 99 10.77 15.77 -0.74
C ARG A 99 9.61 15.08 -1.49
N CYS A 100 9.14 13.94 -0.98
CA CYS A 100 7.97 13.25 -1.55
C CYS A 100 6.71 14.11 -1.43
N ILE A 101 6.47 14.69 -0.26
CA ILE A 101 5.31 15.54 0.01
C ILE A 101 5.38 16.84 -0.80
N GLU A 102 6.54 17.52 -0.82
CA GLU A 102 6.72 18.75 -1.60
C GLU A 102 6.49 18.54 -3.10
N TYR A 103 7.01 17.44 -3.65
CA TYR A 103 6.77 17.10 -5.05
C TYR A 103 5.28 16.93 -5.32
N TYR A 104 4.61 16.11 -4.49
CA TYR A 104 3.18 15.83 -4.66
C TYR A 104 2.35 17.10 -4.53
N TYR A 105 2.62 17.90 -3.49
CA TYR A 105 1.93 19.16 -3.25
C TYR A 105 2.06 20.11 -4.44
N ARG A 106 3.28 20.38 -4.90
CA ARG A 106 3.51 21.30 -6.05
C ARG A 106 2.91 20.79 -7.35
N ARG A 107 2.79 19.48 -7.53
CA ARG A 107 2.23 18.86 -8.74
C ARG A 107 0.73 18.97 -8.80
N PHE A 108 0.04 18.87 -7.68
CA PHE A 108 -1.41 18.74 -7.60
C PHE A 108 -2.13 19.94 -6.94
N HIS A 109 -1.40 20.90 -6.39
CA HIS A 109 -2.01 22.15 -5.89
C HIS A 109 -2.76 22.89 -7.02
N PRO A 110 -4.00 23.35 -6.81
CA PRO A 110 -4.76 23.42 -5.55
C PRO A 110 -5.65 22.21 -5.25
N PHE A 111 -5.40 21.02 -5.79
CA PHE A 111 -6.08 19.73 -5.51
C PHE A 111 -7.53 19.66 -6.01
N ASP A 112 -7.84 20.39 -7.08
CA ASP A 112 -9.16 20.52 -7.71
C ASP A 112 -9.27 19.85 -9.09
N GLN A 113 -8.22 19.11 -9.52
CA GLN A 113 -8.17 18.45 -10.82
C GLN A 113 -9.15 17.27 -10.92
N THR A 114 -9.58 16.71 -9.80
CA THR A 114 -10.48 15.57 -9.71
C THR A 114 -11.38 15.69 -8.49
N GLU A 115 -12.55 15.09 -8.54
CA GLU A 115 -13.42 14.95 -7.38
C GLU A 115 -12.92 13.83 -6.48
N THR A 116 -12.44 14.13 -5.28
CA THR A 116 -12.06 13.11 -4.30
C THR A 116 -13.32 12.53 -3.66
N LEU A 117 -13.53 11.21 -3.85
CA LEU A 117 -14.67 10.45 -3.35
C LEU A 117 -14.40 9.85 -1.96
N GLY A 118 -13.13 9.52 -1.68
CA GLY A 118 -12.69 8.96 -0.40
C GLY A 118 -11.18 8.99 -0.25
N VAL A 119 -10.70 9.02 1.00
CA VAL A 119 -9.30 8.89 1.40
C VAL A 119 -9.22 7.84 2.49
N GLU A 120 -8.15 7.02 2.49
CA GLU A 120 -8.01 5.82 3.34
C GLU A 120 -9.31 4.99 3.35
N GLU A 121 -9.88 4.85 2.14
CA GLU A 121 -11.19 4.23 1.95
C GLU A 121 -11.13 2.73 2.19
N GLU A 122 -11.83 2.26 3.23
CA GLU A 122 -11.93 0.82 3.48
C GLU A 122 -12.94 0.18 2.52
N VAL A 123 -12.50 -0.88 1.86
CA VAL A 123 -13.35 -1.73 1.01
C VAL A 123 -13.37 -3.15 1.56
N GLN A 124 -14.57 -3.72 1.63
CA GLN A 124 -14.80 -5.12 1.96
C GLN A 124 -15.64 -5.74 0.85
N PHE A 125 -15.21 -6.89 0.35
CA PHE A 125 -15.86 -7.56 -0.78
C PHE A 125 -15.56 -9.06 -0.74
N THR A 126 -16.20 -9.83 -1.61
CA THR A 126 -15.94 -11.25 -1.80
C THR A 126 -15.45 -11.53 -3.22
N LEU A 127 -14.61 -12.55 -3.36
CA LEU A 127 -14.14 -12.97 -4.69
C LEU A 127 -15.08 -13.97 -5.35
N ASP A 128 -16.01 -14.53 -4.61
CA ASP A 128 -17.01 -15.49 -5.02
C ASP A 128 -18.43 -15.06 -4.59
N ASP A 129 -19.43 -15.70 -5.15
CA ASP A 129 -20.84 -15.40 -4.83
C ASP A 129 -21.30 -16.06 -3.51
N GLU A 130 -20.55 -17.05 -3.02
CA GLU A 130 -20.86 -17.79 -1.78
C GLU A 130 -20.33 -17.09 -0.53
N GLY A 131 -19.47 -16.09 -0.72
CA GLY A 131 -18.86 -15.33 0.39
C GLY A 131 -17.72 -16.06 1.11
N LYS A 132 -17.19 -17.15 0.54
CA LYS A 132 -16.09 -17.93 1.11
C LYS A 132 -14.77 -17.14 1.14
N TYR A 133 -14.51 -16.36 0.10
CA TYR A 133 -13.25 -15.65 -0.09
C TYR A 133 -13.41 -14.16 0.22
N ALA A 134 -13.59 -13.85 1.51
CA ALA A 134 -13.74 -12.49 1.98
C ALA A 134 -12.42 -11.71 1.92
N MET A 135 -12.48 -10.52 1.34
CA MET A 135 -11.35 -9.61 1.17
C MET A 135 -11.61 -8.26 1.84
N ARG A 136 -10.53 -7.63 2.29
CA ARG A 136 -10.54 -6.22 2.71
C ARG A 136 -9.33 -5.49 2.15
N GLY A 137 -9.47 -4.21 1.96
CA GLY A 137 -8.38 -3.32 1.58
C GLY A 137 -8.61 -1.92 2.08
N ILE A 138 -7.55 -1.14 2.12
CA ILE A 138 -7.60 0.30 2.35
C ILE A 138 -7.01 0.95 1.10
N ILE A 139 -7.73 1.88 0.52
CA ILE A 139 -7.35 2.59 -0.69
C ILE A 139 -6.91 4.00 -0.29
N ASP A 140 -5.68 4.37 -0.62
CA ASP A 140 -5.14 5.66 -0.22
C ASP A 140 -6.05 6.81 -0.68
N ARG A 141 -6.55 6.76 -1.94
CA ARG A 141 -7.52 7.73 -2.43
C ARG A 141 -8.35 7.19 -3.59
N VAL A 142 -9.65 7.41 -3.54
CA VAL A 142 -10.61 7.16 -4.62
C VAL A 142 -11.08 8.49 -5.18
N VAL A 143 -11.07 8.65 -6.49
CA VAL A 143 -11.51 9.88 -7.14
C VAL A 143 -12.39 9.59 -8.36
N ARG A 144 -13.17 10.59 -8.74
CA ARG A 144 -13.80 10.66 -10.06
C ARG A 144 -12.97 11.58 -10.95
N GLY A 145 -12.42 11.04 -12.02
CA GLY A 145 -11.70 11.79 -13.05
C GLY A 145 -12.63 12.70 -13.84
N GLN A 146 -12.06 13.67 -14.56
CA GLN A 146 -12.83 14.58 -15.42
C GLN A 146 -13.56 13.87 -16.56
N ASP A 147 -13.08 12.70 -16.96
CA ASP A 147 -13.71 11.81 -17.96
C ASP A 147 -14.77 10.87 -17.34
N GLY A 148 -15.08 11.03 -16.06
CA GLY A 148 -16.04 10.22 -15.30
C GLY A 148 -15.47 8.88 -14.79
N ALA A 149 -14.23 8.54 -15.10
CA ALA A 149 -13.60 7.30 -14.62
C ALA A 149 -13.45 7.30 -13.08
N ILE A 150 -13.69 6.16 -12.47
CA ILE A 150 -13.31 5.92 -11.07
C ILE A 150 -11.83 5.55 -11.02
N GLU A 151 -11.04 6.37 -10.33
CA GLU A 151 -9.60 6.16 -10.23
C GLU A 151 -9.23 5.67 -8.83
N VAL A 152 -8.43 4.60 -8.78
CA VAL A 152 -7.87 4.03 -7.56
C VAL A 152 -6.42 4.49 -7.45
N HIS A 153 -6.14 5.37 -6.52
CA HIS A 153 -4.81 5.96 -6.32
C HIS A 153 -4.06 5.28 -5.17
N ASP A 154 -2.75 5.07 -5.38
CA ASP A 154 -1.84 4.49 -4.40
C ASP A 154 -0.51 5.26 -4.42
N TYR A 155 0.00 5.60 -3.23
CA TYR A 155 1.24 6.36 -3.06
C TYR A 155 2.42 5.44 -2.76
N LYS A 156 3.41 5.43 -3.62
CA LYS A 156 4.62 4.62 -3.48
C LYS A 156 5.82 5.51 -3.10
N THR A 157 6.32 5.31 -1.90
CA THR A 157 7.53 6.00 -1.39
C THR A 157 8.82 5.23 -1.66
N GLY A 158 8.75 4.09 -2.35
CA GLY A 158 9.91 3.32 -2.77
C GLY A 158 10.60 3.91 -4.02
N ARG A 159 11.87 3.50 -4.26
CA ARG A 159 12.64 3.94 -5.44
C ARG A 159 12.38 3.13 -6.71
N TYR A 160 11.89 1.91 -6.57
CA TYR A 160 11.65 1.01 -7.69
C TYR A 160 10.33 1.35 -8.36
N ILE A 161 10.34 1.43 -9.68
CA ILE A 161 9.16 1.52 -10.53
C ILE A 161 9.11 0.25 -11.36
N PRO A 162 8.06 -0.57 -11.22
CA PRO A 162 7.86 -1.74 -12.07
C PRO A 162 7.72 -1.36 -13.55
N ALA A 163 8.11 -2.26 -14.44
CA ALA A 163 7.82 -2.08 -15.85
C ALA A 163 6.29 -2.03 -16.10
N GLN A 164 5.86 -1.33 -17.17
CA GLN A 164 4.42 -1.20 -17.46
C GLN A 164 3.72 -2.57 -17.57
N LYS A 165 4.42 -3.60 -18.10
CA LYS A 165 3.88 -4.97 -18.17
C LYS A 165 3.58 -5.53 -16.78
N GLU A 166 4.44 -5.28 -15.79
CA GLU A 166 4.24 -5.73 -14.40
C GLU A 166 3.09 -4.96 -13.75
N LEU A 167 2.99 -3.64 -13.97
CA LEU A 167 1.86 -2.83 -13.50
C LEU A 167 0.52 -3.29 -14.10
N ASN A 168 0.52 -3.70 -15.37
CA ASN A 168 -0.66 -4.23 -16.02
C ASN A 168 -1.11 -5.60 -15.45
N GLN A 169 -0.27 -6.22 -14.63
CA GLN A 169 -0.54 -7.49 -13.93
C GLN A 169 -0.58 -7.29 -12.40
N ASP A 170 -0.36 -6.08 -11.90
CA ASP A 170 -0.40 -5.80 -10.47
C ASP A 170 -1.78 -6.13 -9.88
N ARG A 171 -1.76 -6.88 -8.78
CA ARG A 171 -2.97 -7.38 -8.12
C ARG A 171 -3.59 -6.36 -7.18
N GLN A 172 -2.78 -5.54 -6.50
CA GLN A 172 -3.24 -4.71 -5.38
C GLN A 172 -4.41 -3.82 -5.79
N LEU A 173 -4.19 -2.89 -6.73
CA LEU A 173 -5.20 -1.93 -7.12
C LEU A 173 -6.34 -2.58 -7.93
N ALA A 174 -6.04 -3.69 -8.62
CA ALA A 174 -7.06 -4.44 -9.34
C ALA A 174 -8.06 -5.14 -8.40
N LEU A 175 -7.62 -5.63 -7.24
CA LEU A 175 -8.50 -6.13 -6.19
C LEU A 175 -9.36 -5.00 -5.59
N TYR A 176 -8.78 -3.82 -5.40
CA TYR A 176 -9.54 -2.65 -4.94
C TYR A 176 -10.60 -2.22 -5.97
N GLN A 177 -10.28 -2.26 -7.27
CA GLN A 177 -11.27 -2.06 -8.33
C GLN A 177 -12.43 -3.04 -8.20
N ILE A 178 -12.18 -4.32 -7.92
CA ILE A 178 -13.24 -5.31 -7.69
C ILE A 178 -14.16 -4.87 -6.55
N GLY A 179 -13.59 -4.48 -5.41
CA GLY A 179 -14.38 -4.03 -4.26
C GLY A 179 -15.17 -2.74 -4.49
N LEU A 180 -14.65 -1.85 -5.34
CA LEU A 180 -15.34 -0.59 -5.65
C LEU A 180 -16.49 -0.75 -6.65
N ARG A 181 -16.50 -1.84 -7.46
CA ARG A 181 -17.57 -2.09 -8.43
C ARG A 181 -18.93 -2.30 -7.77
N ASP A 182 -18.94 -2.86 -6.56
CA ASP A 182 -20.19 -3.02 -5.79
C ASP A 182 -20.81 -1.67 -5.41
N ARG A 183 -19.97 -0.63 -5.24
CA ARG A 183 -20.42 0.73 -4.86
C ARG A 183 -20.68 1.64 -6.05
N TYR A 184 -19.79 1.62 -7.05
CA TYR A 184 -19.83 2.58 -8.16
C TYR A 184 -20.36 1.98 -9.47
N GLY A 185 -20.61 0.66 -9.50
CA GLY A 185 -21.17 -0.05 -10.66
C GLY A 185 -20.11 -0.53 -11.65
N ASP A 186 -20.55 -1.40 -12.57
CA ASP A 186 -19.70 -2.06 -13.56
C ASP A 186 -19.57 -1.27 -14.87
N ASP A 187 -20.51 -0.39 -15.14
CA ASP A 187 -20.62 0.34 -16.41
C ASP A 187 -19.67 1.54 -16.52
N GLN A 188 -18.94 1.85 -15.43
CA GLN A 188 -18.01 2.97 -15.40
C GLN A 188 -16.59 2.53 -15.76
N PRO A 189 -15.83 3.39 -16.47
CA PRO A 189 -14.41 3.14 -16.66
C PRO A 189 -13.66 3.24 -15.31
N TYR A 190 -12.70 2.34 -15.11
CA TYR A 190 -11.81 2.34 -13.96
C TYR A 190 -10.37 2.58 -14.40
N ARG A 191 -9.62 3.33 -13.59
CA ARG A 191 -8.20 3.59 -13.79
C ARG A 191 -7.43 3.34 -12.51
N LEU A 192 -6.36 2.55 -12.60
CA LEU A 192 -5.45 2.26 -11.49
C LEU A 192 -4.26 3.21 -11.61
N VAL A 193 -3.95 3.94 -10.55
CA VAL A 193 -2.98 5.06 -10.58
C VAL A 193 -1.96 4.90 -9.46
N TRP A 194 -0.69 4.75 -9.81
CA TRP A 194 0.43 4.72 -8.87
C TRP A 194 1.21 6.02 -8.93
N HIS A 195 1.43 6.64 -7.77
CA HIS A 195 2.27 7.82 -7.59
C HIS A 195 3.62 7.43 -7.00
N TYR A 196 4.65 7.31 -7.82
CA TYR A 196 6.03 7.02 -7.39
C TYR A 196 6.71 8.30 -6.93
N LEU A 197 6.50 8.68 -5.66
CA LEU A 197 6.81 10.00 -5.12
C LEU A 197 8.31 10.33 -5.18
N GLN A 198 9.21 9.39 -4.82
CA GLN A 198 10.64 9.60 -4.92
C GLN A 198 11.14 9.79 -6.35
N ARG A 199 10.44 9.19 -7.31
CA ARG A 199 10.81 9.22 -8.73
C ARG A 199 10.10 10.33 -9.50
N LYS A 200 9.16 11.00 -8.84
CA LYS A 200 8.34 12.06 -9.44
C LYS A 200 7.57 11.59 -10.67
N GLU A 201 7.14 10.35 -10.64
CA GLU A 201 6.42 9.71 -11.75
C GLU A 201 5.03 9.25 -11.32
N GLN A 202 4.12 9.27 -12.27
CA GLN A 202 2.80 8.65 -12.19
C GLN A 202 2.69 7.58 -13.27
N ARG A 203 2.14 6.43 -12.90
CA ARG A 203 1.84 5.33 -13.81
C ARG A 203 0.39 4.96 -13.71
N THR A 204 -0.19 4.51 -14.81
CA THR A 204 -1.59 4.10 -14.88
C THR A 204 -1.72 2.74 -15.55
N SER A 205 -2.79 2.04 -15.20
CA SER A 205 -3.19 0.81 -15.84
C SER A 205 -4.71 0.66 -15.75
N ASN A 206 -5.27 -0.19 -16.61
CA ASN A 206 -6.69 -0.57 -16.59
C ASN A 206 -6.80 -2.09 -16.56
N ARG A 207 -7.98 -2.59 -16.18
CA ARG A 207 -8.30 -4.02 -16.26
C ARG A 207 -9.56 -4.23 -17.06
N THR A 208 -9.53 -5.21 -17.95
CA THR A 208 -10.76 -5.67 -18.62
C THR A 208 -11.58 -6.55 -17.68
N PRO A 209 -12.89 -6.74 -17.94
CA PRO A 209 -13.72 -7.67 -17.15
C PRO A 209 -13.12 -9.08 -17.09
N GLU A 210 -12.58 -9.60 -18.20
CA GLU A 210 -11.97 -10.93 -18.28
C GLU A 210 -10.71 -11.03 -17.41
N GLN A 211 -9.90 -9.96 -17.37
CA GLN A 211 -8.73 -9.88 -16.48
C GLN A 211 -9.14 -9.89 -15.01
N LEU A 212 -10.23 -9.23 -14.63
CA LEU A 212 -10.74 -9.26 -13.27
C LEU A 212 -11.32 -10.64 -12.89
N VAL A 213 -11.98 -11.33 -13.81
CA VAL A 213 -12.44 -12.73 -13.61
C VAL A 213 -11.23 -13.65 -13.38
N THR A 214 -10.18 -13.53 -14.19
CA THR A 214 -8.94 -14.31 -14.01
C THR A 214 -8.29 -14.00 -12.67
N LEU A 215 -8.18 -12.71 -12.32
CA LEU A 215 -7.61 -12.25 -11.04
C LEU A 215 -8.37 -12.83 -9.84
N ARG A 216 -9.70 -12.88 -9.87
CA ARG A 216 -10.52 -13.51 -8.81
C ARG A 216 -10.12 -14.97 -8.63
N LYS A 217 -10.07 -15.75 -9.73
CA LYS A 217 -9.72 -17.18 -9.72
C LYS A 217 -8.31 -17.42 -9.18
N ASP A 218 -7.33 -16.65 -9.66
CA ASP A 218 -5.94 -16.79 -9.25
C ASP A 218 -5.78 -16.43 -7.76
N THR A 219 -6.49 -15.39 -7.29
CA THR A 219 -6.45 -14.98 -5.89
C THR A 219 -7.10 -16.03 -4.97
N MET A 220 -8.24 -16.60 -5.37
CA MET A 220 -8.88 -17.70 -4.63
C MET A 220 -7.97 -18.93 -4.54
N ALA A 221 -7.28 -19.28 -5.63
CA ALA A 221 -6.35 -20.41 -5.64
C ALA A 221 -5.18 -20.20 -4.65
N VAL A 222 -4.67 -18.97 -4.52
CA VAL A 222 -3.63 -18.67 -3.50
C VAL A 222 -4.21 -18.74 -2.09
N ILE A 223 -5.44 -18.27 -1.88
CA ILE A 223 -6.11 -18.39 -0.57
C ILE A 223 -6.29 -19.88 -0.19
N ASP A 224 -6.73 -20.74 -1.13
CA ASP A 224 -6.84 -22.18 -0.87
C ASP A 224 -5.48 -22.81 -0.52
N GLN A 225 -4.38 -22.39 -1.17
CA GLN A 225 -3.03 -22.82 -0.79
C GLN A 225 -2.68 -22.39 0.64
N ILE A 226 -3.04 -21.18 1.04
CA ILE A 226 -2.81 -20.68 2.41
C ILE A 226 -3.61 -21.48 3.43
N GLU A 227 -4.90 -21.74 3.15
CA GLU A 227 -5.81 -22.44 4.07
C GLU A 227 -5.45 -23.92 4.24
N THR A 228 -4.81 -24.53 3.23
CA THR A 228 -4.37 -25.94 3.26
C THR A 228 -2.89 -26.12 3.60
N ALA A 229 -2.17 -25.02 3.87
CA ALA A 229 -0.75 -25.10 4.17
C ALA A 229 -0.50 -25.71 5.56
N GLU A 230 0.19 -26.85 5.60
CA GLU A 230 0.65 -27.51 6.84
C GLU A 230 2.07 -27.08 7.20
N GLU A 231 2.87 -26.66 6.21
CA GLU A 231 4.27 -26.25 6.37
C GLU A 231 4.50 -24.83 5.85
N TYR A 232 5.40 -24.12 6.53
CA TYR A 232 5.75 -22.74 6.20
C TYR A 232 7.29 -22.62 6.03
N PRO A 233 7.83 -23.01 4.86
CA PRO A 233 9.27 -23.01 4.63
C PRO A 233 9.86 -21.61 4.62
N VAL A 234 11.12 -21.51 5.03
CA VAL A 234 11.91 -20.27 4.92
C VAL A 234 12.31 -20.05 3.47
N GLN A 235 12.00 -18.88 2.94
CA GLN A 235 12.45 -18.44 1.61
C GLN A 235 13.48 -17.31 1.74
N ARG A 236 14.76 -17.65 1.80
CA ARG A 236 15.82 -16.66 1.92
C ARG A 236 16.01 -15.90 0.61
N ASN A 237 16.01 -14.58 0.72
CA ASN A 237 16.21 -13.67 -0.40
C ASN A 237 16.81 -12.34 0.08
N ARG A 238 17.09 -11.43 -0.85
CA ARG A 238 17.69 -10.11 -0.54
C ARG A 238 16.83 -9.23 0.38
N LEU A 239 15.52 -9.51 0.50
CA LEU A 239 14.62 -8.74 1.36
C LEU A 239 14.61 -9.23 2.80
N CYS A 240 15.35 -10.31 3.13
CA CYS A 240 15.47 -10.76 4.52
C CYS A 240 16.10 -9.70 5.44
N ASP A 241 16.95 -8.82 4.90
CA ASP A 241 17.52 -7.72 5.68
C ASP A 241 16.48 -6.69 6.16
N TRP A 242 15.37 -6.57 5.43
CA TRP A 242 14.23 -5.70 5.78
C TRP A 242 13.08 -6.45 6.44
N CYS A 243 13.26 -7.76 6.74
CA CYS A 243 12.22 -8.55 7.38
C CYS A 243 12.18 -8.25 8.87
N GLU A 244 11.01 -7.93 9.38
CA GLU A 244 10.78 -7.66 10.80
C GLU A 244 11.03 -8.86 11.73
N TYR A 245 11.08 -10.07 11.16
CA TYR A 245 11.39 -11.31 11.88
C TYR A 245 12.78 -11.86 11.57
N LYS A 246 13.68 -11.05 10.99
CA LYS A 246 15.01 -11.51 10.57
C LYS A 246 15.74 -12.21 11.69
N ASP A 247 15.90 -11.56 12.83
CA ASP A 247 16.73 -12.07 13.95
C ASP A 247 16.19 -13.39 14.49
N ARG A 248 14.88 -13.48 14.70
CA ARG A 248 14.20 -14.74 15.07
C ARG A 248 14.37 -15.83 14.01
N CYS A 249 14.09 -15.51 12.76
CA CYS A 249 14.16 -16.49 11.67
C CYS A 249 15.58 -17.05 11.51
N PHE A 250 16.62 -16.23 11.67
CA PHE A 250 18.00 -16.68 11.58
C PHE A 250 18.45 -17.45 12.82
N ALA A 251 17.89 -17.19 13.99
CA ALA A 251 18.15 -17.98 15.21
C ALA A 251 17.48 -19.35 15.15
N GLU A 252 16.24 -19.44 14.65
CA GLU A 252 15.47 -20.68 14.56
C GLU A 252 15.88 -21.54 13.34
N HIS A 253 16.39 -20.91 12.28
CA HIS A 253 16.78 -21.56 11.01
C HIS A 253 18.14 -21.02 10.55
N PRO A 254 19.25 -21.45 11.15
CA PRO A 254 20.61 -20.96 10.87
C PRO A 254 21.10 -21.22 9.44
#